data_b629292cf6c260ce9947261884d429ae
#
_entry.id   b629292cf6c260ce9947261884d429ae
#
_cell.length_a   1.000
_cell.length_b   1.000
_cell.length_c   1.000
_cell.angle_alpha   90.00
_cell.angle_beta   90.00
_cell.angle_gamma   90.00
#
_symmetry.space_group_name_H-M   'P 1'
#
loop_
_entity.id
_entity.type
_entity.pdbx_description
1 polymer ?
#
loop_
_entity_poly.entity_id
_entity_poly.type
_entity_poly.pdbx_seq_one_letter_code
_entity_poly.pdbx_strand_id
1 'polypeptide(L)'
;EISRSDWSSDVCSSDLYWDDNHTFKTEYDESKEKYYVLEMFPYPSGNLHMGHVRNYSIGDVVARFKKMKGFNVLHPMGWDSFGMPAENAAIKHGIAPKTWTLDNIENMKLQQKALGLSYDWDREVATCKEDYYKWTQWFFQQFYKKGLAYKKEAKVNWCETCHTVLANEQVIDGACWRCDNTVEKKDLSQWFLRITEYADRLLTDLDTLDHWPQRVKLMQKNWIGRSEGTEFSFEVPSINERVAVYTTRVDTIYGVSYVVLAPEHPYVERLIENAPNKAELEAFITRMRNMSDIDRTSTEAPKEGMFTGSYAVNPMSGEQVPVWIANYVLVDYGTGAVMGSPAHDERDWEFAHKYDLPIKQVVTCEGEEYSLEKWQEWYHEDGILVNSGEYNGQTSE
;
A
#
# COMPACT_ATOMS: atom_id res chain seq x y z
N GLU A 1 10.70 -21.83 -30.09
CA GLU A 1 11.26 -21.09 -31.24
C GLU A 1 10.48 -21.49 -32.50
N ILE A 2 9.55 -20.63 -32.94
CA ILE A 2 8.91 -20.77 -34.24
C ILE A 2 9.86 -20.04 -35.22
N SER A 3 10.51 -20.80 -36.10
CA SER A 3 11.42 -20.20 -37.06
C SER A 3 10.65 -19.36 -38.10
N ARG A 4 11.27 -18.28 -38.59
CA ARG A 4 10.70 -17.38 -39.62
C ARG A 4 10.27 -18.10 -40.90
N SER A 5 10.61 -19.37 -41.09
CA SER A 5 10.35 -20.15 -42.32
C SER A 5 8.99 -20.86 -42.36
N ASP A 6 8.20 -20.86 -41.25
CA ASP A 6 7.00 -21.71 -41.15
C ASP A 6 5.68 -20.97 -41.31
N TRP A 7 5.71 -19.68 -41.66
CA TRP A 7 4.49 -18.90 -41.93
C TRP A 7 4.08 -19.02 -43.40
N SER A 8 2.80 -19.29 -43.63
CA SER A 8 2.27 -19.35 -45.02
C SER A 8 2.39 -17.96 -45.67
N SER A 9 2.71 -17.93 -46.96
CA SER A 9 2.85 -16.72 -47.74
C SER A 9 1.64 -15.77 -47.69
N ASP A 10 0.47 -16.28 -47.34
CA ASP A 10 -0.76 -15.52 -47.27
C ASP A 10 -0.87 -14.62 -46.02
N VAL A 11 -0.30 -15.03 -44.92
CA VAL A 11 -0.25 -14.20 -43.69
C VAL A 11 0.72 -13.02 -43.86
N CYS A 12 1.88 -13.26 -44.48
CA CYS A 12 2.83 -12.21 -44.79
C CYS A 12 2.31 -11.16 -45.77
N SER A 13 1.45 -11.54 -46.71
CA SER A 13 0.92 -10.60 -47.72
C SER A 13 -0.13 -9.65 -47.15
N SER A 14 -0.98 -10.09 -46.23
CA SER A 14 -1.97 -9.21 -45.59
C SER A 14 -1.32 -8.21 -44.63
N ASP A 15 -0.31 -8.64 -43.86
CA ASP A 15 0.38 -7.76 -42.94
C ASP A 15 1.15 -6.65 -43.67
N LEU A 16 1.85 -6.98 -44.72
CA LEU A 16 2.51 -6.01 -45.61
C LEU A 16 1.49 -5.03 -46.22
N TYR A 17 0.34 -5.52 -46.70
CA TYR A 17 -0.71 -4.67 -47.24
C TYR A 17 -1.24 -3.68 -46.21
N TRP A 18 -1.46 -4.11 -44.94
CA TRP A 18 -1.97 -3.24 -43.89
C TRP A 18 -0.95 -2.16 -43.48
N ASP A 19 0.33 -2.50 -43.43
CA ASP A 19 1.39 -1.56 -43.14
C ASP A 19 1.55 -0.53 -44.27
N ASP A 20 1.67 -0.98 -45.50
CA ASP A 20 1.88 -0.12 -46.68
C ASP A 20 0.70 0.84 -46.93
N ASN A 21 -0.50 0.42 -46.60
CA ASN A 21 -1.71 1.22 -46.78
C ASN A 21 -2.19 1.93 -45.52
N HIS A 22 -1.48 1.83 -44.41
CA HIS A 22 -1.87 2.42 -43.10
C HIS A 22 -3.32 2.11 -42.75
N THR A 23 -3.77 0.84 -42.99
CA THR A 23 -5.17 0.42 -42.94
C THR A 23 -5.86 0.73 -41.61
N PHE A 24 -5.14 0.71 -40.51
CA PHE A 24 -5.68 0.94 -39.18
C PHE A 24 -5.42 2.35 -38.64
N LYS A 25 -4.77 3.21 -39.42
CA LYS A 25 -4.58 4.62 -39.09
C LYS A 25 -5.92 5.30 -38.85
N THR A 26 -6.00 6.08 -37.80
CA THR A 26 -7.19 6.81 -37.39
C THR A 26 -6.99 8.30 -37.54
N GLU A 27 -7.66 8.89 -38.49
CA GLU A 27 -7.75 10.35 -38.62
C GLU A 27 -8.99 10.86 -37.86
N TYR A 28 -8.89 12.09 -37.34
CA TYR A 28 -10.00 12.71 -36.63
C TYR A 28 -11.13 13.05 -37.60
N ASP A 29 -12.32 12.50 -37.34
CA ASP A 29 -13.53 12.68 -38.18
C ASP A 29 -14.70 13.09 -37.27
N GLU A 30 -15.09 14.38 -37.34
CA GLU A 30 -16.21 14.92 -36.54
C GLU A 30 -17.58 14.34 -36.93
N SER A 31 -17.72 13.79 -38.14
CA SER A 31 -18.97 13.23 -38.62
C SER A 31 -19.29 11.85 -38.04
N LYS A 32 -18.30 11.21 -37.39
CA LYS A 32 -18.43 9.88 -36.83
C LYS A 32 -18.38 9.89 -35.30
N GLU A 33 -19.15 9.02 -34.68
CA GLU A 33 -19.08 8.76 -33.26
C GLU A 33 -17.70 8.16 -32.89
N LYS A 34 -17.06 8.71 -31.87
CA LYS A 34 -15.72 8.29 -31.41
C LYS A 34 -15.81 7.03 -30.57
N TYR A 35 -14.86 6.16 -30.77
CA TYR A 35 -14.69 5.00 -29.92
C TYR A 35 -13.20 4.77 -29.62
N TYR A 36 -12.85 4.63 -28.33
CA TYR A 36 -11.49 4.42 -27.86
C TYR A 36 -11.36 3.00 -27.32
N VAL A 37 -10.46 2.20 -27.90
CA VAL A 37 -10.10 0.87 -27.42
C VAL A 37 -8.68 0.94 -26.87
N LEU A 38 -8.52 0.64 -25.60
CA LEU A 38 -7.23 0.64 -24.92
C LEU A 38 -7.02 -0.69 -24.19
N GLU A 39 -5.93 -1.35 -24.52
CA GLU A 39 -5.40 -2.45 -23.75
C GLU A 39 -4.23 -2.00 -22.88
N MET A 40 -3.90 -2.82 -21.88
CA MET A 40 -2.73 -2.61 -21.04
C MET A 40 -1.45 -2.73 -21.87
N PHE A 41 -0.59 -1.72 -21.82
CA PHE A 41 0.69 -1.74 -22.50
C PHE A 41 1.61 -2.80 -21.88
N PRO A 42 2.27 -3.64 -22.70
CA PRO A 42 3.19 -4.64 -22.17
C PRO A 42 4.51 -4.02 -21.69
N TYR A 43 5.14 -4.71 -20.73
CA TYR A 43 6.54 -4.46 -20.40
C TYR A 43 7.44 -5.11 -21.46
N PRO A 44 8.34 -4.37 -22.13
CA PRO A 44 9.21 -4.93 -23.17
C PRO A 44 10.42 -5.65 -22.54
N SER A 45 10.17 -6.78 -21.89
CA SER A 45 11.19 -7.57 -21.18
C SER A 45 11.44 -8.95 -21.79
N GLY A 46 10.88 -9.26 -22.98
CA GLY A 46 11.03 -10.54 -23.67
C GLY A 46 10.01 -10.73 -24.79
N ASN A 47 9.46 -11.93 -24.88
CA ASN A 47 8.44 -12.28 -25.88
C ASN A 47 7.01 -12.09 -25.33
N LEU A 48 6.05 -11.95 -26.22
CA LEU A 48 4.64 -12.07 -25.86
C LEU A 48 4.35 -13.49 -25.32
N HIS A 49 3.43 -13.57 -24.36
CA HIS A 49 2.92 -14.83 -23.84
C HIS A 49 1.39 -14.92 -24.04
N MET A 50 0.80 -16.08 -23.76
CA MET A 50 -0.62 -16.31 -24.00
C MET A 50 -1.55 -15.31 -23.29
N GLY A 51 -1.15 -14.74 -22.15
CA GLY A 51 -1.90 -13.68 -21.48
C GLY A 51 -2.00 -12.41 -22.32
N HIS A 52 -0.92 -12.01 -22.99
CA HIS A 52 -0.91 -10.91 -23.95
C HIS A 52 -1.82 -11.22 -25.15
N VAL A 53 -1.69 -12.44 -25.74
CA VAL A 53 -2.51 -12.84 -26.88
C VAL A 53 -4.00 -12.76 -26.54
N ARG A 54 -4.40 -13.29 -25.36
CA ARG A 54 -5.80 -13.24 -24.91
C ARG A 54 -6.28 -11.80 -24.77
N ASN A 55 -5.52 -10.94 -24.08
CA ASN A 55 -5.90 -9.57 -23.81
C ASN A 55 -6.08 -8.77 -25.12
N TYR A 56 -5.06 -8.83 -25.97
CA TYR A 56 -5.04 -8.04 -27.21
C TYR A 56 -6.04 -8.54 -28.26
N SER A 57 -6.28 -9.85 -28.34
CA SER A 57 -7.29 -10.39 -29.27
C SER A 57 -8.72 -9.96 -28.90
N ILE A 58 -9.03 -9.82 -27.60
CA ILE A 58 -10.35 -9.34 -27.17
C ILE A 58 -10.55 -7.88 -27.59
N GLY A 59 -9.56 -7.01 -27.33
CA GLY A 59 -9.62 -5.60 -27.74
C GLY A 59 -9.67 -5.44 -29.26
N ASP A 60 -8.89 -6.22 -30.00
CA ASP A 60 -8.86 -6.20 -31.46
C ASP A 60 -10.23 -6.54 -32.06
N VAL A 61 -10.93 -7.55 -31.54
CA VAL A 61 -12.30 -7.89 -31.98
C VAL A 61 -13.24 -6.71 -31.76
N VAL A 62 -13.16 -6.04 -30.61
CA VAL A 62 -13.99 -4.86 -30.31
C VAL A 62 -13.66 -3.71 -31.24
N ALA A 63 -12.37 -3.43 -31.47
CA ALA A 63 -11.92 -2.36 -32.36
C ALA A 63 -12.42 -2.56 -33.78
N ARG A 64 -12.25 -3.76 -34.37
CA ARG A 64 -12.72 -4.11 -35.68
C ARG A 64 -14.26 -4.04 -35.81
N PHE A 65 -14.97 -4.60 -34.82
CA PHE A 65 -16.43 -4.55 -34.80
C PHE A 65 -16.94 -3.10 -34.79
N LYS A 66 -16.40 -2.24 -33.99
CA LYS A 66 -16.78 -0.83 -33.90
C LYS A 66 -16.45 -0.08 -35.20
N LYS A 67 -15.28 -0.35 -35.79
CA LYS A 67 -14.91 0.22 -37.11
C LYS A 67 -15.88 -0.20 -38.19
N MET A 68 -16.30 -1.47 -38.24
CA MET A 68 -17.30 -1.98 -39.17
C MET A 68 -18.68 -1.35 -38.94
N LYS A 69 -19.01 -0.92 -37.74
CA LYS A 69 -20.23 -0.19 -37.39
C LYS A 69 -20.18 1.30 -37.76
N GLY A 70 -19.07 1.78 -38.30
CA GLY A 70 -18.91 3.16 -38.73
C GLY A 70 -18.38 4.14 -37.72
N PHE A 71 -17.97 3.66 -36.54
CA PHE A 71 -17.31 4.51 -35.52
C PHE A 71 -15.94 4.98 -36.00
N ASN A 72 -15.51 6.16 -35.51
CA ASN A 72 -14.11 6.59 -35.59
C ASN A 72 -13.35 5.97 -34.43
N VAL A 73 -12.65 4.87 -34.70
CA VAL A 73 -12.01 4.04 -33.65
C VAL A 73 -10.56 4.40 -33.51
N LEU A 74 -10.15 4.86 -32.30
CA LEU A 74 -8.76 4.97 -31.90
C LEU A 74 -8.36 3.68 -31.17
N HIS A 75 -7.42 2.91 -31.75
CA HIS A 75 -6.89 1.66 -31.19
C HIS A 75 -5.36 1.73 -31.18
N PRO A 76 -4.75 2.44 -30.21
CA PRO A 76 -3.31 2.61 -30.12
C PRO A 76 -2.64 1.45 -29.40
N MET A 77 -1.32 1.33 -29.57
CA MET A 77 -0.45 0.47 -28.79
C MET A 77 0.70 1.29 -28.22
N GLY A 78 1.22 0.84 -27.09
CA GLY A 78 2.37 1.45 -26.43
C GLY A 78 3.16 0.45 -25.61
N TRP A 79 4.23 0.95 -24.99
CA TRP A 79 5.19 0.16 -24.23
C TRP A 79 5.39 0.82 -22.87
N ASP A 80 5.08 0.07 -21.79
CA ASP A 80 5.47 0.46 -20.44
C ASP A 80 6.93 0.06 -20.24
N SER A 81 7.81 0.96 -20.62
CA SER A 81 9.22 0.67 -20.90
C SER A 81 10.22 1.29 -19.93
N PHE A 82 9.74 1.86 -18.82
CA PHE A 82 10.56 2.24 -17.69
C PHE A 82 10.52 1.20 -16.57
N GLY A 83 11.53 1.25 -15.71
CA GLY A 83 11.53 0.57 -14.44
C GLY A 83 12.44 -0.64 -14.34
N MET A 84 12.39 -1.26 -13.17
CA MET A 84 13.31 -2.32 -12.73
C MET A 84 13.23 -3.62 -13.55
N PRO A 85 12.09 -4.07 -14.09
CA PRO A 85 12.05 -5.31 -14.88
C PRO A 85 12.96 -5.28 -16.10
N ALA A 86 12.92 -4.19 -16.87
CA ALA A 86 13.80 -4.03 -18.03
C ALA A 86 15.27 -3.86 -17.61
N GLU A 87 15.53 -3.11 -16.54
CA GLU A 87 16.88 -2.92 -15.99
C GLU A 87 17.46 -4.25 -15.47
N ASN A 88 16.68 -5.05 -14.73
CA ASN A 88 17.12 -6.35 -14.24
C ASN A 88 17.45 -7.31 -15.37
N ALA A 89 16.62 -7.36 -16.41
CA ALA A 89 16.88 -8.17 -17.59
C ALA A 89 18.18 -7.74 -18.29
N ALA A 90 18.38 -6.43 -18.46
CA ALA A 90 19.60 -5.88 -19.06
C ALA A 90 20.86 -6.22 -18.25
N ILE A 91 20.81 -6.09 -16.93
CA ILE A 91 21.92 -6.48 -16.03
C ILE A 91 22.22 -7.98 -16.18
N LYS A 92 21.19 -8.82 -16.14
CA LYS A 92 21.34 -10.29 -16.26
C LYS A 92 22.00 -10.70 -17.58
N HIS A 93 21.73 -9.98 -18.66
CA HIS A 93 22.27 -10.27 -20.00
C HIS A 93 23.53 -9.46 -20.34
N GLY A 94 24.00 -8.57 -19.46
CA GLY A 94 25.17 -7.74 -19.69
C GLY A 94 25.01 -6.72 -20.82
N ILE A 95 23.78 -6.25 -21.07
CA ILE A 95 23.42 -5.33 -22.15
C ILE A 95 22.95 -4.00 -21.54
N ALA A 96 23.17 -2.87 -22.23
CA ALA A 96 22.64 -1.59 -21.75
C ALA A 96 21.10 -1.60 -21.71
N PRO A 97 20.45 -1.10 -20.63
CA PRO A 97 18.99 -1.11 -20.50
C PRO A 97 18.26 -0.49 -21.70
N LYS A 98 18.76 0.62 -22.23
CA LYS A 98 18.21 1.27 -23.42
C LYS A 98 18.17 0.33 -24.64
N THR A 99 19.28 -0.32 -24.95
CA THR A 99 19.39 -1.23 -26.09
C THR A 99 18.47 -2.42 -25.89
N TRP A 100 18.53 -3.09 -24.73
CA TRP A 100 17.66 -4.20 -24.38
C TRP A 100 16.18 -3.85 -24.54
N THR A 101 15.77 -2.71 -24.00
CA THR A 101 14.36 -2.26 -24.04
C THR A 101 13.90 -2.01 -25.47
N LEU A 102 14.67 -1.29 -26.26
CA LEU A 102 14.30 -0.96 -27.65
C LEU A 102 14.25 -2.22 -28.53
N ASP A 103 15.20 -3.14 -28.38
CA ASP A 103 15.23 -4.40 -29.14
C ASP A 103 14.01 -5.28 -28.79
N ASN A 104 13.58 -5.31 -27.52
CA ASN A 104 12.37 -6.03 -27.11
C ASN A 104 11.10 -5.35 -27.61
N ILE A 105 11.03 -4.02 -27.67
CA ILE A 105 9.90 -3.30 -28.28
C ILE A 105 9.74 -3.74 -29.74
N GLU A 106 10.81 -3.71 -30.51
CA GLU A 106 10.75 -4.12 -31.92
C GLU A 106 10.36 -5.59 -32.08
N ASN A 107 10.90 -6.48 -31.26
CA ASN A 107 10.55 -7.89 -31.29
C ASN A 107 9.07 -8.12 -30.95
N MET A 108 8.55 -7.51 -29.87
CA MET A 108 7.15 -7.66 -29.48
C MET A 108 6.21 -7.02 -30.51
N LYS A 109 6.59 -5.91 -31.13
CA LYS A 109 5.86 -5.28 -32.22
C LYS A 109 5.71 -6.20 -33.42
N LEU A 110 6.80 -6.87 -33.82
CA LEU A 110 6.75 -7.88 -34.88
C LEU A 110 5.81 -9.04 -34.53
N GLN A 111 5.81 -9.50 -33.27
CA GLN A 111 4.89 -10.55 -32.80
C GLN A 111 3.44 -10.08 -32.82
N GLN A 112 3.14 -8.84 -32.43
CA GLN A 112 1.78 -8.28 -32.48
C GLN A 112 1.28 -8.10 -33.94
N LYS A 113 2.15 -7.70 -34.84
CA LYS A 113 1.86 -7.64 -36.27
C LYS A 113 1.57 -9.04 -36.82
N ALA A 114 2.37 -10.03 -36.48
CA ALA A 114 2.16 -11.43 -36.90
C ALA A 114 0.87 -12.03 -36.34
N LEU A 115 0.35 -11.54 -35.21
CA LEU A 115 -1.01 -11.87 -34.74
C LEU A 115 -2.11 -11.17 -35.52
N GLY A 116 -1.78 -10.24 -36.40
CA GLY A 116 -2.72 -9.50 -37.21
C GLY A 116 -3.56 -8.46 -36.45
N LEU A 117 -3.04 -7.92 -35.37
CA LEU A 117 -3.75 -6.95 -34.52
C LEU A 117 -3.90 -5.59 -35.22
N SER A 118 -5.07 -4.96 -35.10
CA SER A 118 -5.46 -3.74 -35.80
C SER A 118 -5.05 -2.46 -35.07
N TYR A 119 -3.80 -2.37 -34.63
CA TYR A 119 -3.31 -1.17 -33.98
C TYR A 119 -2.97 -0.05 -34.96
N ASP A 120 -3.22 1.19 -34.51
CA ASP A 120 -2.74 2.39 -35.18
C ASP A 120 -1.27 2.64 -34.79
N TRP A 121 -0.35 2.08 -35.55
CA TRP A 121 1.09 2.18 -35.30
C TRP A 121 1.65 3.59 -35.47
N ASP A 122 0.93 4.50 -36.16
CA ASP A 122 1.32 5.92 -36.23
C ASP A 122 1.14 6.63 -34.89
N ARG A 123 0.39 6.03 -33.95
CA ARG A 123 0.16 6.51 -32.59
C ARG A 123 0.83 5.66 -31.52
N GLU A 124 1.85 4.91 -31.92
CA GLU A 124 2.69 4.15 -31.00
C GLU A 124 3.38 5.06 -29.99
N VAL A 125 3.38 4.69 -28.73
CA VAL A 125 4.08 5.41 -27.66
C VAL A 125 5.00 4.48 -26.87
N ALA A 126 6.10 5.02 -26.34
CA ALA A 126 6.96 4.30 -25.43
C ALA A 126 7.31 5.21 -24.25
N THR A 127 7.01 4.76 -23.03
CA THR A 127 7.16 5.59 -21.83
C THR A 127 8.60 6.01 -21.56
N CYS A 128 9.59 5.27 -22.10
CA CYS A 128 11.02 5.58 -22.00
C CYS A 128 11.53 6.62 -23.01
N LYS A 129 10.71 7.05 -23.97
CA LYS A 129 11.12 8.06 -24.93
C LYS A 129 10.88 9.49 -24.44
N GLU A 130 11.70 10.43 -24.88
CA GLU A 130 11.68 11.82 -24.43
C GLU A 130 10.36 12.55 -24.75
N ASP A 131 9.75 12.24 -25.86
CA ASP A 131 8.47 12.78 -26.28
C ASP A 131 7.32 12.38 -25.35
N TYR A 132 7.47 11.25 -24.63
CA TYR A 132 6.54 10.80 -23.61
C TYR A 132 6.91 11.29 -22.21
N TYR A 133 8.11 10.97 -21.68
CA TYR A 133 8.44 11.23 -20.28
C TYR A 133 8.61 12.72 -19.94
N LYS A 134 8.78 13.61 -20.94
CA LYS A 134 8.72 15.06 -20.71
C LYS A 134 7.43 15.50 -20.00
N TRP A 135 6.33 14.80 -20.24
CA TRP A 135 5.06 15.09 -19.59
C TRP A 135 5.05 14.64 -18.12
N THR A 136 5.68 13.52 -17.79
CA THR A 136 5.90 13.10 -16.39
C THR A 136 6.73 14.14 -15.66
N GLN A 137 7.79 14.67 -16.28
CA GLN A 137 8.60 15.75 -15.73
C GLN A 137 7.79 17.06 -15.56
N TRP A 138 6.93 17.37 -16.51
CA TRP A 138 6.03 18.52 -16.41
C TRP A 138 5.05 18.37 -15.25
N PHE A 139 4.42 17.22 -15.08
CA PHE A 139 3.53 16.94 -13.94
C PHE A 139 4.29 17.07 -12.61
N PHE A 140 5.48 16.52 -12.50
CA PHE A 140 6.31 16.68 -11.31
C PHE A 140 6.55 18.16 -10.99
N GLN A 141 6.86 18.97 -11.98
CA GLN A 141 7.03 20.44 -11.79
C GLN A 141 5.73 21.10 -11.31
N GLN A 142 4.56 20.69 -11.82
CA GLN A 142 3.28 21.21 -11.34
C GLN A 142 3.03 20.81 -9.88
N PHE A 143 3.29 19.57 -9.51
CA PHE A 143 3.17 19.13 -8.11
C PHE A 143 4.12 19.89 -7.19
N TYR A 144 5.36 20.11 -7.62
CA TYR A 144 6.32 20.90 -6.85
C TYR A 144 5.87 22.34 -6.67
N LYS A 145 5.41 23.01 -7.73
CA LYS A 145 4.89 24.38 -7.68
C LYS A 145 3.67 24.53 -6.77
N LYS A 146 2.86 23.49 -6.64
CA LYS A 146 1.69 23.44 -5.75
C LYS A 146 2.01 22.97 -4.33
N GLY A 147 3.28 22.69 -4.01
CA GLY A 147 3.68 22.17 -2.70
C GLY A 147 3.27 20.72 -2.45
N LEU A 148 2.80 20.00 -3.49
CA LEU A 148 2.41 18.61 -3.39
C LEU A 148 3.62 17.65 -3.47
N ALA A 149 4.70 18.05 -4.14
CA ALA A 149 5.97 17.34 -4.12
C ALA A 149 6.96 18.10 -3.22
N TYR A 150 7.61 17.38 -2.30
CA TYR A 150 8.55 17.95 -1.36
C TYR A 150 9.67 16.97 -1.03
N LYS A 151 10.81 17.47 -0.53
CA LYS A 151 11.92 16.65 -0.06
C LYS A 151 11.93 16.58 1.46
N LYS A 152 12.17 15.41 2.00
CA LYS A 152 12.50 15.22 3.42
C LYS A 152 13.47 14.04 3.60
N GLU A 153 14.18 14.02 4.72
CA GLU A 153 14.87 12.82 5.18
C GLU A 153 13.85 11.82 5.74
N ALA A 154 13.95 10.60 5.31
CA ALA A 154 13.09 9.52 5.78
C ALA A 154 13.84 8.18 5.73
N LYS A 155 13.43 7.26 6.59
CA LYS A 155 13.92 5.89 6.56
C LYS A 155 13.37 5.18 5.33
N VAL A 156 14.27 4.64 4.52
CA VAL A 156 13.94 3.84 3.34
C VAL A 156 14.58 2.47 3.46
N ASN A 157 13.97 1.48 2.81
CA ASN A 157 14.60 0.18 2.67
C ASN A 157 15.77 0.30 1.69
N TRP A 158 16.96 -0.02 2.13
CA TRP A 158 18.17 0.07 1.33
C TRP A 158 18.82 -1.30 1.15
N CYS A 159 19.11 -1.66 -0.09
CA CYS A 159 19.93 -2.83 -0.40
C CYS A 159 21.36 -2.42 -0.71
N GLU A 160 22.29 -2.79 0.16
CA GLU A 160 23.72 -2.41 0.02
C GLU A 160 24.37 -3.10 -1.19
N THR A 161 23.94 -4.30 -1.55
CA THR A 161 24.46 -5.03 -2.71
C THR A 161 23.95 -4.48 -4.04
N CYS A 162 22.67 -4.10 -4.10
CA CYS A 162 22.07 -3.54 -5.32
C CYS A 162 22.25 -2.01 -5.42
N HIS A 163 22.73 -1.36 -4.36
CA HIS A 163 22.89 0.10 -4.24
C HIS A 163 21.59 0.85 -4.62
N THR A 164 20.44 0.38 -4.11
CA THR A 164 19.14 0.94 -4.47
C THR A 164 18.18 0.97 -3.28
N VAL A 165 17.24 1.92 -3.35
CA VAL A 165 16.07 1.97 -2.47
C VAL A 165 15.04 0.94 -2.95
N LEU A 166 14.41 0.27 -2.01
CA LEU A 166 13.37 -0.73 -2.27
C LEU A 166 12.02 -0.27 -1.71
N ALA A 167 10.96 -0.49 -2.47
CA ALA A 167 9.60 -0.40 -1.96
C ALA A 167 9.34 -1.54 -0.95
N ASN A 168 8.32 -1.41 -0.10
CA ASN A 168 8.02 -2.43 0.90
C ASN A 168 7.75 -3.80 0.27
N GLU A 169 7.05 -3.84 -0.88
CA GLU A 169 6.74 -5.06 -1.62
C GLU A 169 7.97 -5.73 -2.25
N GLN A 170 9.11 -5.04 -2.25
CA GLN A 170 10.39 -5.54 -2.76
C GLN A 170 11.31 -6.07 -1.65
N VAL A 171 10.81 -6.08 -0.42
CA VAL A 171 11.48 -6.69 0.74
C VAL A 171 10.67 -7.92 1.13
N ILE A 172 11.27 -9.09 0.93
CA ILE A 172 10.64 -10.39 1.23
C ILE A 172 11.42 -11.03 2.37
N ASP A 173 10.77 -11.32 3.47
CA ASP A 173 11.38 -11.89 4.70
C ASP A 173 12.63 -11.11 5.18
N GLY A 174 12.60 -9.78 5.07
CA GLY A 174 13.72 -8.91 5.43
C GLY A 174 14.87 -8.89 4.42
N ALA A 175 14.73 -9.57 3.28
CA ALA A 175 15.72 -9.67 2.23
C ALA A 175 15.29 -8.93 0.95
N CYS A 176 16.27 -8.55 0.15
CA CYS A 176 16.06 -7.91 -1.15
C CYS A 176 15.52 -8.95 -2.16
N TRP A 177 14.36 -8.70 -2.74
CA TRP A 177 13.71 -9.55 -3.76
C TRP A 177 14.59 -9.89 -4.98
N ARG A 178 15.68 -9.09 -5.20
CA ARG A 178 16.58 -9.23 -6.34
C ARG A 178 17.82 -10.08 -6.03
N CYS A 179 18.42 -9.91 -4.85
CA CYS A 179 19.73 -10.51 -4.54
C CYS A 179 19.76 -11.30 -3.23
N ASP A 180 18.61 -11.43 -2.54
CA ASP A 180 18.42 -12.14 -1.27
C ASP A 180 19.31 -11.65 -0.10
N ASN A 181 20.01 -10.52 -0.26
CA ASN A 181 20.76 -9.92 0.85
C ASN A 181 19.84 -9.15 1.80
N THR A 182 20.20 -9.16 3.08
CA THR A 182 19.48 -8.43 4.13
C THR A 182 19.31 -6.95 3.75
N VAL A 183 18.11 -6.44 3.94
CA VAL A 183 17.75 -5.04 3.69
C VAL A 183 17.92 -4.25 4.98
N GLU A 184 18.51 -3.07 4.88
CA GLU A 184 18.71 -2.15 6.00
C GLU A 184 17.83 -0.91 5.86
N LYS A 185 17.45 -0.34 7.01
CA LYS A 185 16.79 0.98 7.02
C LYS A 185 17.86 2.07 7.01
N LYS A 186 17.82 2.95 6.00
CA LYS A 186 18.79 4.04 5.82
C LYS A 186 18.06 5.38 5.73
N ASP A 187 18.56 6.38 6.43
CA ASP A 187 18.02 7.74 6.32
C ASP A 187 18.55 8.39 5.04
N LEU A 188 17.66 8.69 4.13
CA LEU A 188 17.97 9.33 2.85
C LEU A 188 17.03 10.49 2.57
N SER A 189 17.57 11.54 1.96
CA SER A 189 16.76 12.65 1.44
C SER A 189 16.04 12.21 0.17
N GLN A 190 14.72 12.05 0.26
CA GLN A 190 13.86 11.54 -0.80
C GLN A 190 12.75 12.54 -1.19
N TRP A 191 12.23 12.39 -2.39
CA TRP A 191 11.03 13.06 -2.83
C TRP A 191 9.78 12.35 -2.31
N PHE A 192 8.84 13.13 -1.80
CA PHE A 192 7.54 12.67 -1.33
C PHE A 192 6.42 13.43 -2.03
N LEU A 193 5.28 12.77 -2.18
CA LEU A 193 4.03 13.39 -2.63
C LEU A 193 3.04 13.46 -1.46
N ARG A 194 2.35 14.61 -1.30
CA ARG A 194 1.32 14.80 -0.27
C ARG A 194 0.01 14.15 -0.70
N ILE A 195 -0.03 12.83 -0.79
CA ILE A 195 -1.21 12.09 -1.25
C ILE A 195 -2.40 12.24 -0.29
N THR A 196 -2.14 12.41 1.01
CA THR A 196 -3.17 12.59 2.06
C THR A 196 -3.89 13.94 1.98
N GLU A 197 -3.35 14.94 1.26
CA GLU A 197 -4.01 16.21 1.00
C GLU A 197 -5.37 16.06 0.28
N TYR A 198 -5.55 14.96 -0.43
CA TYR A 198 -6.76 14.65 -1.17
C TYR A 198 -7.65 13.60 -0.51
N ALA A 199 -7.30 13.13 0.69
CA ALA A 199 -7.99 12.00 1.33
C ALA A 199 -9.50 12.28 1.52
N ASP A 200 -9.86 13.43 2.10
CA ASP A 200 -11.27 13.81 2.30
C ASP A 200 -12.02 13.97 0.99
N ARG A 201 -11.37 14.60 0.00
CA ARG A 201 -11.99 14.79 -1.31
C ARG A 201 -12.17 13.47 -2.05
N LEU A 202 -11.18 12.56 -1.99
CA LEU A 202 -11.30 11.22 -2.58
C LEU A 202 -12.45 10.44 -1.95
N LEU A 203 -12.66 10.59 -0.63
CA LEU A 203 -13.76 9.94 0.08
C LEU A 203 -15.12 10.49 -0.36
N THR A 204 -15.28 11.82 -0.37
CA THR A 204 -16.55 12.49 -0.75
C THR A 204 -16.88 12.32 -2.23
N ASP A 205 -15.90 12.37 -3.11
CA ASP A 205 -16.10 12.22 -4.56
C ASP A 205 -16.51 10.78 -4.96
N LEU A 206 -16.36 9.76 -4.08
CA LEU A 206 -16.90 8.41 -4.31
C LEU A 206 -18.42 8.42 -4.54
N ASP A 207 -19.14 9.34 -3.93
CA ASP A 207 -20.59 9.44 -4.07
C ASP A 207 -21.01 9.92 -5.47
N THR A 208 -20.11 10.58 -6.19
CA THR A 208 -20.33 11.05 -7.57
C THR A 208 -20.07 9.98 -8.65
N LEU A 209 -19.55 8.82 -8.26
CA LEU A 209 -19.19 7.74 -9.19
C LEU A 209 -20.36 6.78 -9.40
N ASP A 210 -21.45 7.23 -10.02
CA ASP A 210 -22.71 6.48 -10.15
C ASP A 210 -22.56 5.13 -10.88
N HIS A 211 -21.62 5.03 -11.80
CA HIS A 211 -21.39 3.83 -12.62
C HIS A 211 -20.35 2.88 -12.07
N TRP A 212 -19.75 3.20 -10.92
CA TRP A 212 -18.77 2.33 -10.29
C TRP A 212 -19.46 1.22 -9.46
N PRO A 213 -18.93 -0.02 -9.48
CA PRO A 213 -19.45 -1.10 -8.65
C PRO A 213 -19.38 -0.73 -7.15
N GLN A 214 -20.45 -0.98 -6.39
CA GLN A 214 -20.52 -0.66 -4.97
C GLN A 214 -19.37 -1.31 -4.17
N ARG A 215 -19.00 -2.54 -4.51
CA ARG A 215 -17.86 -3.23 -3.90
C ARG A 215 -16.56 -2.43 -4.03
N VAL A 216 -16.31 -1.82 -5.19
CA VAL A 216 -15.10 -1.01 -5.42
C VAL A 216 -15.15 0.27 -4.61
N LYS A 217 -16.29 0.96 -4.55
CA LYS A 217 -16.48 2.14 -3.71
C LYS A 217 -16.22 1.81 -2.23
N LEU A 218 -16.76 0.70 -1.73
CA LEU A 218 -16.54 0.26 -0.35
C LEU A 218 -15.06 -0.04 -0.07
N MET A 219 -14.36 -0.72 -0.99
CA MET A 219 -12.92 -0.97 -0.87
C MET A 219 -12.12 0.34 -0.79
N GLN A 220 -12.45 1.33 -1.63
CA GLN A 220 -11.79 2.65 -1.60
C GLN A 220 -12.06 3.40 -0.29
N LYS A 221 -13.32 3.39 0.18
CA LYS A 221 -13.72 4.01 1.45
C LYS A 221 -12.94 3.38 2.63
N ASN A 222 -12.91 2.06 2.69
CA ASN A 222 -12.19 1.34 3.75
C ASN A 222 -10.67 1.58 3.68
N TRP A 223 -10.10 1.68 2.48
CA TRP A 223 -8.68 2.00 2.32
C TRP A 223 -8.31 3.39 2.79
N ILE A 224 -9.14 4.41 2.50
CA ILE A 224 -8.94 5.78 3.00
C ILE A 224 -9.05 5.80 4.51
N GLY A 225 -10.01 5.07 5.08
CA GLY A 225 -10.08 4.76 6.51
C GLY A 225 -10.22 6.00 7.38
N ARG A 226 -11.08 6.98 7.00
CA ARG A 226 -11.32 8.14 7.86
C ARG A 226 -11.84 7.69 9.21
N SER A 227 -11.15 8.10 10.27
CA SER A 227 -11.54 7.88 11.66
C SER A 227 -11.50 9.20 12.43
N GLU A 228 -12.37 9.33 13.41
CA GLU A 228 -12.38 10.43 14.37
C GLU A 228 -12.07 9.88 15.75
N GLY A 229 -11.27 10.60 16.53
CA GLY A 229 -10.88 10.13 17.86
C GLY A 229 -10.28 11.22 18.69
N THR A 230 -9.85 10.84 19.89
CA THR A 230 -9.31 11.73 20.90
C THR A 230 -7.82 11.43 21.14
N GLU A 231 -7.02 12.49 21.17
CA GLU A 231 -5.62 12.43 21.60
C GLU A 231 -5.51 12.92 23.05
N PHE A 232 -4.85 12.16 23.88
CA PHE A 232 -4.52 12.53 25.26
C PHE A 232 -3.23 11.84 25.71
N SER A 233 -2.76 12.12 26.95
CA SER A 233 -1.46 11.63 27.37
C SER A 233 -1.50 10.92 28.72
N PHE A 234 -0.72 9.85 28.83
CA PHE A 234 -0.37 9.18 30.09
C PHE A 234 0.95 9.74 30.61
N GLU A 235 1.02 10.07 31.90
CA GLU A 235 2.27 10.41 32.56
C GLU A 235 3.09 9.14 32.82
N VAL A 236 4.38 9.16 32.50
CA VAL A 236 5.32 8.07 32.74
C VAL A 236 6.42 8.56 33.69
N PRO A 237 6.24 8.42 35.00
CA PRO A 237 7.14 9.01 36.01
C PRO A 237 8.59 8.55 35.91
N SER A 238 8.83 7.30 35.51
CA SER A 238 10.19 6.73 35.40
C SER A 238 11.12 7.49 34.45
N ILE A 239 10.55 8.15 33.41
CA ILE A 239 11.31 8.95 32.44
C ILE A 239 10.96 10.44 32.48
N ASN A 240 10.06 10.84 33.41
CA ASN A 240 9.54 12.20 33.54
C ASN A 240 9.02 12.78 32.24
N GLU A 241 8.18 12.00 31.53
CA GLU A 241 7.57 12.36 30.23
C GLU A 241 6.09 12.02 30.20
N ARG A 242 5.40 12.52 29.19
CA ARG A 242 4.01 12.19 28.87
C ARG A 242 3.97 11.48 27.54
N VAL A 243 3.41 10.27 27.51
CA VAL A 243 3.19 9.49 26.29
C VAL A 243 1.80 9.84 25.75
N ALA A 244 1.76 10.50 24.58
CA ALA A 244 0.52 10.78 23.88
C ALA A 244 -0.01 9.49 23.23
N VAL A 245 -1.33 9.25 23.33
CA VAL A 245 -2.04 8.16 22.66
C VAL A 245 -3.21 8.74 21.89
N TYR A 246 -3.56 8.09 20.78
CA TYR A 246 -4.75 8.38 20.02
C TYR A 246 -5.70 7.18 20.10
N THR A 247 -6.99 7.44 20.32
CA THR A 247 -8.02 6.39 20.36
C THR A 247 -9.33 6.87 19.73
N THR A 248 -10.04 5.97 19.06
CA THR A 248 -11.43 6.19 18.63
C THR A 248 -12.44 5.82 19.72
N ARG A 249 -11.99 5.20 20.85
CA ARG A 249 -12.80 4.70 21.95
C ARG A 249 -12.33 5.28 23.29
N VAL A 250 -12.36 6.63 23.41
CA VAL A 250 -12.00 7.31 24.67
C VAL A 250 -12.91 6.94 25.84
N ASP A 251 -14.14 6.53 25.53
CA ASP A 251 -15.13 6.00 26.46
C ASP A 251 -14.62 4.80 27.27
N THR A 252 -13.67 4.03 26.73
CA THR A 252 -13.09 2.85 27.37
C THR A 252 -11.89 3.15 28.28
N ILE A 253 -11.55 4.44 28.52
CA ILE A 253 -10.34 4.85 29.24
C ILE A 253 -10.21 4.27 30.66
N TYR A 254 -11.32 4.05 31.38
CA TYR A 254 -11.32 3.40 32.70
C TYR A 254 -11.01 1.90 32.63
N GLY A 255 -11.18 1.29 31.44
CA GLY A 255 -10.83 -0.11 31.16
C GLY A 255 -9.41 -0.33 30.71
N VAL A 256 -8.62 0.74 30.61
CA VAL A 256 -7.21 0.63 30.20
C VAL A 256 -6.42 -0.17 31.22
N SER A 257 -5.75 -1.21 30.73
CA SER A 257 -4.95 -2.14 31.55
C SER A 257 -3.46 -2.03 31.26
N TYR A 258 -3.07 -1.40 30.14
CA TYR A 258 -1.68 -1.20 29.77
C TYR A 258 -1.56 -0.11 28.68
N VAL A 259 -0.35 0.39 28.48
CA VAL A 259 -0.01 1.30 27.36
C VAL A 259 1.04 0.60 26.52
N VAL A 260 0.92 0.68 25.19
CA VAL A 260 1.85 0.05 24.24
C VAL A 260 2.48 1.09 23.34
N LEU A 261 3.79 0.98 23.19
CA LEU A 261 4.58 1.80 22.27
C LEU A 261 5.07 0.97 21.08
N ALA A 262 5.15 1.62 19.92
CA ALA A 262 5.87 1.08 18.79
C ALA A 262 7.36 0.89 19.13
N PRO A 263 8.04 -0.15 18.60
CA PRO A 263 9.47 -0.36 18.82
C PRO A 263 10.35 0.82 18.39
N GLU A 264 9.86 1.64 17.46
CA GLU A 264 10.54 2.84 16.93
C GLU A 264 10.24 4.12 17.71
N HIS A 265 9.35 4.08 18.70
CA HIS A 265 8.94 5.27 19.45
C HIS A 265 10.13 5.94 20.15
N PRO A 266 10.24 7.28 20.13
CA PRO A 266 11.41 8.01 20.66
C PRO A 266 11.74 7.74 22.13
N TYR A 267 10.74 7.37 22.93
CA TYR A 267 10.94 7.10 24.36
C TYR A 267 11.39 5.67 24.69
N VAL A 268 11.41 4.76 23.72
CA VAL A 268 11.72 3.34 23.96
C VAL A 268 13.10 3.17 24.60
N GLU A 269 14.12 3.84 24.08
CA GLU A 269 15.49 3.71 24.62
C GLU A 269 15.59 4.20 26.08
N ARG A 270 14.90 5.28 26.43
CA ARG A 270 14.85 5.80 27.80
C ARG A 270 14.05 4.90 28.75
N LEU A 271 12.96 4.30 28.25
CA LEU A 271 12.12 3.38 29.03
C LEU A 271 12.87 2.11 29.45
N ILE A 272 13.74 1.59 28.55
CA ILE A 272 14.47 0.35 28.80
C ILE A 272 15.86 0.55 29.42
N GLU A 273 16.29 1.80 29.59
CA GLU A 273 17.67 2.12 30.06
C GLU A 273 18.04 1.39 31.35
N ASN A 274 17.13 1.35 32.32
CA ASN A 274 17.32 0.73 33.63
C ASN A 274 16.51 -0.57 33.79
N ALA A 275 15.98 -1.14 32.69
CA ALA A 275 15.23 -2.39 32.75
C ALA A 275 16.14 -3.57 33.12
N PRO A 276 15.72 -4.47 34.05
CA PRO A 276 16.51 -5.62 34.44
C PRO A 276 16.79 -6.61 33.29
N ASN A 277 15.93 -6.64 32.29
CA ASN A 277 16.02 -7.47 31.09
C ASN A 277 16.36 -6.65 29.81
N LYS A 278 17.14 -5.58 29.95
CA LYS A 278 17.48 -4.65 28.88
C LYS A 278 17.98 -5.36 27.62
N ALA A 279 18.89 -6.33 27.74
CA ALA A 279 19.44 -7.04 26.58
C ALA A 279 18.38 -7.82 25.79
N GLU A 280 17.40 -8.40 26.48
CA GLU A 280 16.27 -9.10 25.82
C GLU A 280 15.34 -8.12 25.13
N LEU A 281 15.08 -6.96 25.76
CA LEU A 281 14.29 -5.87 25.15
C LEU A 281 14.96 -5.31 23.89
N GLU A 282 16.27 -5.07 23.91
CA GLU A 282 17.04 -4.61 22.77
C GLU A 282 16.99 -5.63 21.60
N ALA A 283 17.11 -6.92 21.91
CA ALA A 283 16.99 -7.98 20.90
C ALA A 283 15.58 -8.06 20.32
N PHE A 284 14.55 -7.94 21.17
CA PHE A 284 13.14 -7.90 20.73
C PHE A 284 12.86 -6.68 19.84
N ILE A 285 13.27 -5.49 20.26
CA ILE A 285 13.10 -4.24 19.50
C ILE A 285 13.77 -4.36 18.13
N THR A 286 15.00 -4.87 18.08
CA THR A 286 15.73 -5.08 16.84
C THR A 286 14.99 -6.03 15.90
N ARG A 287 14.47 -7.14 16.42
CA ARG A 287 13.67 -8.10 15.65
C ARG A 287 12.40 -7.45 15.09
N MET A 288 11.68 -6.68 15.89
CA MET A 288 10.45 -6.01 15.49
C MET A 288 10.69 -4.92 14.44
N ARG A 289 11.75 -4.13 14.59
CA ARG A 289 12.14 -3.10 13.60
C ARG A 289 12.52 -3.67 12.24
N ASN A 290 12.93 -4.93 12.19
CA ASN A 290 13.28 -5.63 10.95
C ASN A 290 12.09 -6.33 10.27
N MET A 291 10.94 -6.45 10.95
CA MET A 291 9.70 -6.97 10.35
C MET A 291 9.06 -5.92 9.44
N SER A 292 8.37 -6.38 8.39
CA SER A 292 7.58 -5.46 7.57
C SER A 292 6.35 -4.96 8.32
N ASP A 293 5.87 -3.75 7.98
CA ASP A 293 4.65 -3.21 8.59
C ASP A 293 3.42 -4.06 8.23
N ILE A 294 3.42 -4.71 7.05
CA ILE A 294 2.35 -5.63 6.62
C ILE A 294 2.32 -6.86 7.53
N ASP A 295 3.47 -7.47 7.81
CA ASP A 295 3.56 -8.63 8.69
C ASP A 295 3.19 -8.27 10.12
N ARG A 296 3.61 -7.09 10.59
CA ARG A 296 3.29 -6.60 11.94
C ARG A 296 1.80 -6.33 12.16
N THR A 297 1.10 -5.84 11.13
CA THR A 297 -0.33 -5.48 11.20
C THR A 297 -1.27 -6.56 10.71
N SER A 298 -0.74 -7.69 10.23
CA SER A 298 -1.55 -8.84 9.84
C SER A 298 -2.44 -9.32 11.00
N THR A 299 -3.70 -9.57 10.71
CA THR A 299 -4.66 -10.13 11.68
C THR A 299 -4.29 -11.56 12.09
N GLU A 300 -3.60 -12.30 11.21
CA GLU A 300 -3.16 -13.67 11.46
C GLU A 300 -1.83 -13.75 12.24
N ALA A 301 -1.06 -12.64 12.30
CA ALA A 301 0.20 -12.62 13.02
C ALA A 301 -0.01 -12.61 14.54
N PRO A 302 0.70 -13.47 15.29
CA PRO A 302 0.58 -13.47 16.74
C PRO A 302 1.01 -12.12 17.33
N LYS A 303 0.22 -11.59 18.24
CA LYS A 303 0.56 -10.35 18.96
C LYS A 303 1.69 -10.65 19.93
N GLU A 304 2.81 -9.93 19.78
CA GLU A 304 3.99 -10.10 20.59
C GLU A 304 4.40 -8.78 21.24
N GLY A 305 4.79 -8.83 22.52
CA GLY A 305 5.29 -7.67 23.24
C GLY A 305 6.18 -8.03 24.39
N MET A 306 6.88 -7.00 24.91
CA MET A 306 7.70 -7.10 26.12
C MET A 306 7.42 -5.94 27.05
N PHE A 307 7.32 -6.25 28.35
CA PHE A 307 7.17 -5.25 29.40
C PHE A 307 8.49 -4.46 29.59
N THR A 308 8.39 -3.13 29.63
CA THR A 308 9.56 -2.24 29.75
C THR A 308 10.10 -2.10 31.17
N GLY A 309 9.38 -2.59 32.19
CA GLY A 309 9.67 -2.32 33.59
C GLY A 309 9.10 -0.98 34.10
N SER A 310 8.49 -0.19 33.22
CA SER A 310 7.93 1.13 33.57
C SER A 310 6.40 1.11 33.60
N TYR A 311 5.83 2.07 34.30
CA TYR A 311 4.37 2.25 34.42
C TYR A 311 3.96 3.65 33.99
N ALA A 312 2.77 3.73 33.42
CA ALA A 312 2.10 4.98 33.07
C ALA A 312 0.90 5.21 34.00
N VAL A 313 0.57 6.46 34.26
CA VAL A 313 -0.57 6.83 35.11
C VAL A 313 -1.77 7.15 34.21
N ASN A 314 -2.88 6.44 34.39
CA ASN A 314 -4.13 6.70 33.70
C ASN A 314 -4.68 8.07 34.15
N PRO A 315 -4.91 9.02 33.24
CA PRO A 315 -5.28 10.39 33.61
C PRO A 315 -6.70 10.49 34.23
N MET A 316 -7.58 9.49 34.02
CA MET A 316 -8.94 9.50 34.55
C MET A 316 -9.08 8.71 35.84
N SER A 317 -8.52 7.51 35.92
CA SER A 317 -8.63 6.66 37.11
C SER A 317 -7.51 6.89 38.12
N GLY A 318 -6.37 7.47 37.71
CA GLY A 318 -5.17 7.59 38.54
C GLY A 318 -4.41 6.27 38.74
N GLU A 319 -4.88 5.17 38.16
CA GLU A 319 -4.23 3.86 38.29
C GLU A 319 -2.92 3.81 37.49
N GLN A 320 -1.96 3.05 38.01
CA GLN A 320 -0.73 2.76 37.28
C GLN A 320 -0.94 1.53 36.42
N VAL A 321 -0.64 1.66 35.13
CA VAL A 321 -0.70 0.60 34.12
C VAL A 321 0.66 0.34 33.51
N PRO A 322 1.04 -0.92 33.24
CA PRO A 322 2.36 -1.25 32.71
C PRO A 322 2.54 -0.71 31.27
N VAL A 323 3.77 -0.31 30.97
CA VAL A 323 4.16 0.15 29.62
C VAL A 323 4.86 -0.98 28.88
N TRP A 324 4.33 -1.33 27.71
CA TRP A 324 4.80 -2.41 26.87
C TRP A 324 5.35 -1.88 25.54
N ILE A 325 6.20 -2.66 24.89
CA ILE A 325 6.59 -2.51 23.48
C ILE A 325 6.01 -3.71 22.75
N ALA A 326 5.29 -3.49 21.64
CA ALA A 326 4.68 -4.60 20.88
C ALA A 326 4.76 -4.42 19.36
N ASN A 327 4.62 -5.54 18.65
CA ASN A 327 4.73 -5.59 17.18
C ASN A 327 3.57 -4.92 16.45
N TYR A 328 2.37 -4.86 17.02
CA TYR A 328 1.16 -4.40 16.34
C TYR A 328 0.91 -2.90 16.40
N VAL A 329 1.80 -2.12 17.03
CA VAL A 329 1.76 -0.65 17.04
C VAL A 329 2.80 -0.10 16.07
N LEU A 330 2.38 0.81 15.20
CA LEU A 330 3.24 1.46 14.20
C LEU A 330 3.53 2.90 14.62
N VAL A 331 4.78 3.33 14.44
CA VAL A 331 5.22 4.70 14.81
C VAL A 331 4.58 5.78 13.92
N ASP A 332 4.25 5.44 12.70
CA ASP A 332 3.66 6.36 11.71
C ASP A 332 2.11 6.41 11.78
N TYR A 333 1.49 5.66 12.68
CA TYR A 333 0.05 5.69 12.92
C TYR A 333 -0.26 6.36 14.25
N GLY A 334 -1.03 7.46 14.20
CA GLY A 334 -1.34 8.26 15.38
C GLY A 334 -0.08 8.85 16.03
N THR A 335 0.10 8.55 17.31
CA THR A 335 1.24 9.01 18.12
C THR A 335 2.38 7.99 18.24
N GLY A 336 2.25 6.82 17.62
CA GLY A 336 3.16 5.69 17.82
C GLY A 336 3.00 4.99 19.18
N ALA A 337 1.91 5.31 19.90
CA ALA A 337 1.53 4.66 21.14
C ALA A 337 0.00 4.50 21.22
N VAL A 338 -0.47 3.45 21.87
CA VAL A 338 -1.89 3.16 22.07
C VAL A 338 -2.19 2.80 23.51
N MET A 339 -3.40 3.08 23.97
CA MET A 339 -3.93 2.54 25.21
C MET A 339 -4.49 1.13 24.95
N GLY A 340 -4.22 0.17 25.80
CA GLY A 340 -4.77 -1.18 25.75
C GLY A 340 -6.06 -1.28 26.56
N SER A 341 -7.20 -1.52 25.88
CA SER A 341 -8.52 -1.72 26.50
C SER A 341 -9.05 -3.13 26.18
N PRO A 342 -8.53 -4.17 26.83
CA PRO A 342 -8.78 -5.57 26.45
C PRO A 342 -10.25 -5.99 26.49
N ALA A 343 -11.06 -5.32 27.27
CA ALA A 343 -12.49 -5.62 27.34
C ALA A 343 -13.27 -5.19 26.08
N HIS A 344 -12.70 -4.31 25.22
CA HIS A 344 -13.41 -3.63 24.15
C HIS A 344 -12.64 -3.56 22.82
N ASP A 345 -11.48 -4.22 22.72
CA ASP A 345 -10.69 -4.39 21.48
C ASP A 345 -10.16 -5.83 21.39
N GLU A 346 -10.41 -6.52 20.27
CA GLU A 346 -10.06 -7.93 20.09
C GLU A 346 -8.54 -8.16 20.14
N ARG A 347 -7.74 -7.25 19.57
CA ARG A 347 -6.27 -7.36 19.58
C ARG A 347 -5.72 -7.21 20.99
N ASP A 348 -6.32 -6.30 21.77
CA ASP A 348 -5.96 -6.08 23.16
C ASP A 348 -6.41 -7.25 24.03
N TRP A 349 -7.55 -7.86 23.71
CA TRP A 349 -8.03 -9.08 24.36
C TRP A 349 -7.05 -10.24 24.19
N GLU A 350 -6.62 -10.52 22.96
CA GLU A 350 -5.62 -11.56 22.68
C GLU A 350 -4.29 -11.29 23.41
N PHE A 351 -3.84 -10.04 23.39
CA PHE A 351 -2.62 -9.62 24.06
C PHE A 351 -2.73 -9.79 25.59
N ALA A 352 -3.83 -9.35 26.17
CA ALA A 352 -4.06 -9.45 27.62
C ALA A 352 -4.11 -10.91 28.09
N HIS A 353 -4.78 -11.80 27.35
CA HIS A 353 -4.79 -13.22 27.66
C HIS A 353 -3.40 -13.86 27.57
N LYS A 354 -2.63 -13.50 26.55
CA LYS A 354 -1.27 -14.03 26.35
C LYS A 354 -0.32 -13.65 27.48
N TYR A 355 -0.46 -12.44 28.02
CA TYR A 355 0.45 -11.88 29.01
C TYR A 355 -0.15 -11.74 30.43
N ASP A 356 -1.30 -12.37 30.66
CA ASP A 356 -2.02 -12.37 31.94
C ASP A 356 -2.26 -10.94 32.49
N LEU A 357 -2.70 -10.03 31.60
CA LEU A 357 -3.03 -8.67 31.96
C LEU A 357 -4.50 -8.54 32.37
N PRO A 358 -4.85 -7.60 33.28
CA PRO A 358 -6.23 -7.40 33.70
C PRO A 358 -7.16 -7.02 32.54
N ILE A 359 -8.38 -7.59 32.52
CA ILE A 359 -9.44 -7.24 31.58
C ILE A 359 -10.58 -6.63 32.39
N LYS A 360 -10.88 -5.35 32.13
CA LYS A 360 -11.87 -4.56 32.89
C LYS A 360 -12.98 -4.11 31.96
N GLN A 361 -14.18 -4.69 32.09
CA GLN A 361 -15.37 -4.24 31.37
C GLN A 361 -15.77 -2.84 31.82
N VAL A 362 -15.95 -1.91 30.88
CA VAL A 362 -16.39 -0.53 31.12
C VAL A 362 -17.54 -0.08 30.24
N VAL A 363 -17.91 -0.89 29.25
CA VAL A 363 -19.12 -0.69 28.44
C VAL A 363 -19.96 -1.97 28.51
N THR A 364 -21.27 -1.84 28.61
CA THR A 364 -22.23 -2.97 28.58
C THR A 364 -23.35 -2.68 27.60
N CYS A 365 -23.83 -3.70 26.89
CA CYS A 365 -24.99 -3.64 26.01
C CYS A 365 -26.19 -4.29 26.67
N GLU A 366 -27.38 -3.77 26.41
CA GLU A 366 -28.63 -4.27 27.04
C GLU A 366 -28.91 -5.71 26.59
N GLY A 367 -29.10 -6.59 27.56
CA GLY A 367 -29.41 -8.01 27.32
C GLY A 367 -28.21 -8.92 27.10
N GLU A 368 -26.97 -8.36 27.10
CA GLU A 368 -25.76 -9.11 26.90
C GLU A 368 -25.00 -9.36 28.23
N GLU A 369 -24.39 -10.52 28.35
CA GLU A 369 -23.58 -10.90 29.51
C GLU A 369 -22.11 -11.02 29.11
N TYR A 370 -21.26 -10.25 29.79
CA TYR A 370 -19.80 -10.22 29.52
C TYR A 370 -19.11 -11.46 30.08
N SER A 371 -18.25 -12.10 29.26
CA SER A 371 -17.46 -13.27 29.66
C SER A 371 -16.00 -13.09 29.33
N LEU A 372 -15.12 -13.59 30.18
CA LEU A 372 -13.68 -13.64 29.95
C LEU A 372 -13.22 -14.89 29.17
N GLU A 373 -14.14 -15.82 28.85
CA GLU A 373 -13.77 -17.10 28.24
C GLU A 373 -13.58 -17.00 26.72
N LYS A 374 -14.34 -16.12 26.07
CA LYS A 374 -14.33 -15.97 24.62
C LYS A 374 -14.70 -14.56 24.22
N TRP A 375 -13.96 -14.01 23.26
CA TRP A 375 -14.30 -12.74 22.60
C TRP A 375 -15.68 -12.84 21.92
N GLN A 376 -16.45 -11.76 22.00
CA GLN A 376 -17.73 -11.60 21.32
C GLN A 376 -17.78 -10.27 20.59
N GLU A 377 -18.43 -10.26 19.41
CA GLU A 377 -18.49 -9.09 18.52
C GLU A 377 -19.06 -7.84 19.19
N TRP A 378 -20.02 -7.98 20.10
CA TRP A 378 -20.62 -6.84 20.77
C TRP A 378 -19.68 -6.10 21.76
N TYR A 379 -18.53 -6.68 22.11
CA TYR A 379 -17.60 -6.03 23.05
C TYR A 379 -17.02 -4.72 22.51
N HIS A 380 -16.98 -4.55 21.19
CA HIS A 380 -16.53 -3.31 20.56
C HIS A 380 -17.66 -2.32 20.24
N GLU A 381 -18.93 -2.66 20.50
CA GLU A 381 -20.06 -1.79 20.23
C GLU A 381 -20.24 -0.71 21.31
N ASP A 382 -20.98 0.34 20.95
CA ASP A 382 -21.39 1.35 21.89
C ASP A 382 -22.46 0.83 22.84
N GLY A 383 -22.50 1.37 24.06
CA GLY A 383 -23.42 0.90 25.09
C GLY A 383 -23.51 1.86 26.26
N ILE A 384 -23.70 1.30 27.44
CA ILE A 384 -23.81 2.04 28.70
C ILE A 384 -22.52 1.87 29.50
N LEU A 385 -21.97 2.97 29.98
CA LEU A 385 -20.75 2.97 30.78
C LEU A 385 -20.99 2.35 32.16
N VAL A 386 -20.09 1.42 32.52
CA VAL A 386 -20.01 0.77 33.83
C VAL A 386 -18.57 0.81 34.34
N ASN A 387 -18.33 0.73 35.62
CA ASN A 387 -16.99 0.77 36.21
C ASN A 387 -16.15 2.01 35.78
N SER A 388 -16.80 3.11 35.39
CA SER A 388 -16.22 4.32 34.81
C SER A 388 -16.43 5.55 35.71
N GLY A 389 -16.44 5.35 37.04
CA GLY A 389 -16.55 6.41 38.02
C GLY A 389 -17.82 7.24 37.88
N GLU A 390 -17.68 8.55 37.74
CA GLU A 390 -18.80 9.50 37.58
C GLU A 390 -19.55 9.38 36.25
N TYR A 391 -19.01 8.67 35.28
CA TYR A 391 -19.63 8.45 33.96
C TYR A 391 -20.53 7.21 33.92
N ASN A 392 -20.64 6.43 35.02
CA ASN A 392 -21.49 5.25 35.08
C ASN A 392 -22.95 5.58 34.73
N GLY A 393 -23.54 4.79 33.82
CA GLY A 393 -24.93 4.96 33.38
C GLY A 393 -25.11 5.94 32.22
N GLN A 394 -24.04 6.59 31.74
CA GLN A 394 -24.07 7.40 30.52
C GLN A 394 -23.87 6.50 29.29
N THR A 395 -24.28 6.98 28.10
CA THR A 395 -23.98 6.32 26.84
C THR A 395 -22.49 6.50 26.48
N SER A 396 -21.92 5.55 25.78
CA SER A 396 -20.51 5.62 25.32
C SER A 396 -20.33 6.49 24.07
N GLU A 397 -21.44 6.89 23.40
CA GLU A 397 -21.45 7.85 22.29
C GLU A 397 -21.19 9.30 22.74
#